data_f472e67c24f0e8b17c9ac257c9a22089
#
_entry.id   f472e67c24f0e8b17c9ac257c9a22089
#
_cell.length_a   1.000
_cell.length_b   1.000
_cell.length_c   1.000
_cell.angle_alpha   90.00
_cell.angle_beta   90.00
_cell.angle_gamma   90.00
#
_symmetry.space_group_name_H-M   'P 1'
#
loop_
_entity.id
_entity.type
_entity.pdbx_description
1 polymer ?
#
loop_
_entity_poly.entity_id
_entity_poly.type
_entity_poly.pdbx_seq_one_letter_code
_entity_poly.pdbx_strand_id
1 'polypeptide(L)'
;MSLQIVGVENAGSIDTERVVFRVGGEPVAIWSYAVLDGANDYPDKCRHVYYFDDASPFATLRAGDKVYLYTGKGENIVEHKFNRRVASYYWGLKESLWKKGDKITLILIEQRTDKVVE
;
A
#
# COMPACT_ATOMS: atom_id res chain seq x y z
N MET A 1 3.09 -12.25 -8.76
CA MET A 1 2.88 -11.41 -7.56
C MET A 1 1.39 -11.39 -7.24
N SER A 2 0.99 -11.90 -6.06
CA SER A 2 -0.43 -12.05 -5.74
C SER A 2 -1.11 -10.77 -5.31
N LEU A 3 -0.38 -9.79 -4.76
CA LEU A 3 -0.94 -8.48 -4.52
C LEU A 3 -0.83 -7.66 -5.80
N GLN A 4 -1.95 -7.12 -6.26
CA GLN A 4 -2.01 -6.42 -7.54
C GLN A 4 -2.51 -4.99 -7.34
N ILE A 5 -1.90 -4.06 -8.07
CA ILE A 5 -2.36 -2.66 -8.09
C ILE A 5 -3.59 -2.58 -8.98
N VAL A 6 -4.69 -2.05 -8.43
CA VAL A 6 -5.90 -1.75 -9.20
C VAL A 6 -5.85 -0.33 -9.75
N GLY A 7 -5.46 0.63 -8.91
CA GLY A 7 -5.38 2.03 -9.32
C GLY A 7 -5.45 2.98 -8.14
N VAL A 8 -5.65 4.25 -8.45
CA VAL A 8 -5.80 5.30 -7.45
C VAL A 8 -7.21 5.86 -7.52
N GLU A 9 -7.83 6.04 -6.37
CA GLU A 9 -9.13 6.70 -6.24
C GLU A 9 -8.96 8.04 -5.56
N ASN A 10 -9.74 9.01 -5.98
CA ASN A 10 -9.80 10.36 -5.38
C ASN A 10 -8.46 11.08 -5.37
N ALA A 11 -7.63 10.90 -6.40
CA ALA A 11 -6.33 11.57 -6.51
C ALA A 11 -6.48 13.09 -6.34
N GLY A 12 -5.60 13.67 -5.51
CA GLY A 12 -5.61 15.09 -5.21
C GLY A 12 -6.40 15.49 -3.97
N SER A 13 -7.19 14.57 -3.40
CA SER A 13 -8.01 14.85 -2.19
C SER A 13 -7.39 14.14 -0.99
N ILE A 14 -6.63 14.86 -0.19
CA ILE A 14 -5.82 14.28 0.89
C ILE A 14 -6.63 13.38 1.83
N ASP A 15 -7.88 13.72 2.11
CA ASP A 15 -8.69 12.95 3.06
C ASP A 15 -9.21 11.64 2.51
N THR A 16 -9.28 11.51 1.19
CA THR A 16 -9.90 10.35 0.55
C THR A 16 -9.05 9.69 -0.52
N GLU A 17 -7.94 10.33 -0.92
CA GLU A 17 -7.02 9.75 -1.90
C GLU A 17 -6.47 8.42 -1.40
N ARG A 18 -6.55 7.39 -2.24
CA ARG A 18 -6.05 6.08 -1.87
C ARG A 18 -5.60 5.26 -3.07
N VAL A 19 -4.60 4.43 -2.86
CA VAL A 19 -4.23 3.37 -3.80
C VAL A 19 -5.05 2.13 -3.46
N VAL A 20 -5.59 1.50 -4.47
CA VAL A 20 -6.40 0.28 -4.32
C VAL A 20 -5.59 -0.91 -4.82
N PHE A 21 -5.52 -1.93 -3.98
CA PHE A 21 -4.90 -3.22 -4.31
C PHE A 21 -5.91 -4.33 -4.16
N ARG A 22 -5.67 -5.42 -4.86
CA ARG A 22 -6.47 -6.63 -4.75
C ARG A 22 -5.56 -7.84 -4.59
N VAL A 23 -5.95 -8.76 -3.73
CA VAL A 23 -5.25 -10.05 -3.60
C VAL A 23 -5.74 -11.00 -4.69
N GLY A 24 -4.81 -11.56 -5.46
CA GLY A 24 -5.08 -12.50 -6.53
C GLY A 24 -5.31 -13.91 -6.02
N GLY A 25 -4.77 -14.91 -6.72
CA GLY A 25 -5.06 -16.32 -6.46
C GLY A 25 -4.38 -16.93 -5.23
N GLU A 26 -3.27 -16.34 -4.77
CA GLU A 26 -2.49 -16.88 -3.65
C GLU A 26 -2.61 -16.00 -2.42
N PRO A 27 -2.58 -16.58 -1.20
CA PRO A 27 -2.52 -15.79 0.02
C PRO A 27 -1.31 -14.86 0.04
N VAL A 28 -1.47 -13.70 0.66
CA VAL A 28 -0.45 -12.65 0.69
C VAL A 28 -0.09 -12.32 2.12
N ALA A 29 1.21 -12.35 2.42
CA ALA A 29 1.76 -11.78 3.64
C ALA A 29 2.01 -10.29 3.37
N ILE A 30 1.11 -9.44 3.84
CA ILE A 30 1.12 -8.02 3.46
C ILE A 30 2.43 -7.32 3.85
N TRP A 31 3.05 -7.71 4.98
CA TRP A 31 4.31 -7.11 5.42
C TRP A 31 5.49 -7.36 4.47
N SER A 32 5.33 -8.24 3.50
CA SER A 32 6.36 -8.50 2.49
C SER A 32 6.37 -7.47 1.37
N TYR A 33 5.46 -6.51 1.41
CA TYR A 33 5.31 -5.55 0.32
C TYR A 33 5.61 -4.13 0.77
N ALA A 34 6.09 -3.35 -0.19
CA ALA A 34 6.26 -1.91 -0.04
C ALA A 34 5.75 -1.20 -1.28
N VAL A 35 5.28 0.02 -1.09
CA VAL A 35 4.77 0.87 -2.17
C VAL A 35 5.67 2.09 -2.29
N LEU A 36 6.05 2.39 -3.54
CA LEU A 36 6.86 3.55 -3.86
C LEU A 36 6.09 4.45 -4.81
N ASP A 37 6.22 5.76 -4.63
CA ASP A 37 5.80 6.72 -5.63
C ASP A 37 7.01 7.18 -6.43
N GLY A 38 6.84 7.31 -7.74
CA GLY A 38 7.86 7.82 -8.62
C GLY A 38 7.31 8.93 -9.49
N ALA A 39 8.09 10.01 -9.64
CA ALA A 39 7.72 11.05 -10.59
C ALA A 39 7.93 10.52 -12.00
N ASN A 40 7.05 10.90 -12.91
CA ASN A 40 7.13 10.49 -14.31
C ASN A 40 8.45 10.90 -14.96
N ASP A 41 9.00 12.05 -14.55
CA ASP A 41 10.25 12.59 -15.09
C ASP A 41 11.52 11.91 -14.53
N TYR A 42 11.36 11.15 -13.43
CA TYR A 42 12.48 10.49 -12.75
C TYR A 42 12.08 9.07 -12.36
N PRO A 43 11.99 8.17 -13.34
CA PRO A 43 11.43 6.82 -13.09
C PRO A 43 12.28 5.95 -12.15
N ASP A 44 13.58 6.26 -11.99
CA ASP A 44 14.50 5.52 -11.11
C ASP A 44 14.55 6.09 -9.69
N LYS A 45 13.81 7.16 -9.40
CA LYS A 45 13.81 7.79 -8.08
C LYS A 45 12.43 7.72 -7.47
N CYS A 46 12.35 7.20 -6.26
CA CYS A 46 11.13 7.31 -5.48
C CYS A 46 11.23 8.52 -4.55
N ARG A 47 10.10 9.16 -4.30
CA ARG A 47 9.99 10.28 -3.37
C ARG A 47 9.57 9.79 -1.99
N HIS A 48 8.71 8.80 -1.93
CA HIS A 48 8.18 8.23 -0.69
C HIS A 48 8.12 6.72 -0.80
N VAL A 49 8.30 6.06 0.34
CA VAL A 49 8.18 4.61 0.45
C VAL A 49 7.26 4.29 1.61
N TYR A 50 6.32 3.39 1.39
CA TYR A 50 5.46 2.87 2.44
C TYR A 50 5.68 1.37 2.60
N TYR A 51 6.10 0.96 3.80
CA TYR A 51 6.20 -0.46 4.17
C TYR A 51 4.94 -0.85 4.93
N PHE A 52 4.25 -1.88 4.47
CA PHE A 52 3.10 -2.38 5.22
C PHE A 52 3.56 -2.97 6.55
N ASP A 53 2.88 -2.62 7.62
CA ASP A 53 3.27 -2.99 8.97
C ASP A 53 2.99 -4.47 9.24
N ASP A 54 4.00 -5.18 9.75
CA ASP A 54 3.90 -6.58 10.13
C ASP A 54 3.23 -6.79 11.50
N ALA A 55 3.17 -5.76 12.33
CA ALA A 55 2.49 -5.82 13.62
C ALA A 55 0.97 -5.83 13.49
N SER A 56 0.46 -5.64 12.29
CA SER A 56 -0.96 -5.67 12.02
C SER A 56 -1.53 -7.07 12.29
N PRO A 57 -2.72 -7.20 12.94
CA PRO A 57 -3.40 -8.47 13.08
C PRO A 57 -3.85 -9.07 11.75
N PHE A 58 -3.54 -8.43 10.65
CA PHE A 58 -3.96 -8.75 9.29
C PHE A 58 -2.83 -9.35 8.48
N ALA A 59 -2.02 -10.12 9.14
CA ALA A 59 -0.81 -10.64 8.58
C ALA A 59 -0.99 -11.36 7.24
N THR A 60 -2.09 -12.07 7.06
CA THR A 60 -2.33 -12.84 5.84
C THR A 60 -3.68 -12.49 5.23
N LEU A 61 -3.64 -12.11 3.97
CA LEU A 61 -4.82 -11.81 3.17
C LEU A 61 -5.04 -12.92 2.15
N ARG A 62 -6.29 -13.14 1.76
CA ARG A 62 -6.72 -14.21 0.87
C ARG A 62 -7.21 -13.66 -0.47
N ALA A 63 -7.32 -14.54 -1.45
CA ALA A 63 -7.86 -14.20 -2.76
C ALA A 63 -9.18 -13.43 -2.66
N GLY A 64 -9.24 -12.31 -3.35
CA GLY A 64 -10.41 -11.44 -3.37
C GLY A 64 -10.45 -10.39 -2.30
N ASP A 65 -9.56 -10.44 -1.30
CA ASP A 65 -9.44 -9.38 -0.31
C ASP A 65 -8.92 -8.10 -0.97
N LYS A 66 -9.30 -6.96 -0.40
CA LYS A 66 -8.86 -5.65 -0.87
C LYS A 66 -7.96 -4.97 0.15
N VAL A 67 -7.05 -4.18 -0.37
CA VAL A 67 -6.17 -3.33 0.44
C VAL A 67 -6.29 -1.91 -0.07
N TYR A 68 -6.49 -0.98 0.84
CA TYR A 68 -6.44 0.44 0.55
C TYR A 68 -5.25 1.06 1.26
N LEU A 69 -4.49 1.86 0.55
CA LEU A 69 -3.45 2.70 1.15
C LEU A 69 -3.83 4.15 0.96
N TYR A 70 -4.31 4.75 2.03
CA TYR A 70 -4.67 6.16 2.05
C TYR A 70 -3.41 7.01 2.19
N THR A 71 -3.37 8.12 1.48
CA THR A 71 -2.24 9.05 1.54
C THR A 71 -2.19 9.79 2.88
N GLY A 72 -3.34 10.16 3.39
CA GLY A 72 -3.47 10.98 4.61
C GLY A 72 -3.37 10.19 5.89
N LYS A 73 -3.82 10.83 6.96
CA LYS A 73 -3.78 10.28 8.31
C LYS A 73 -5.02 9.44 8.60
N GLY A 74 -4.84 8.43 9.41
CA GLY A 74 -5.92 7.58 9.88
C GLY A 74 -5.35 6.43 10.68
N GLU A 75 -6.23 5.57 11.15
CA GLU A 75 -5.88 4.41 11.93
C GLU A 75 -6.07 3.15 11.07
N ASN A 76 -5.02 2.31 11.01
CA ASN A 76 -5.09 1.09 10.23
C ASN A 76 -6.18 0.17 10.78
N ILE A 77 -7.01 -0.34 9.88
CA ILE A 77 -8.16 -1.16 10.26
C ILE A 77 -8.44 -2.23 9.22
N VAL A 78 -8.94 -3.38 9.66
CA VAL A 78 -9.53 -4.38 8.77
C VAL A 78 -10.99 -4.56 9.06
N GLU A 79 -11.76 -4.57 8.00
CA GLU A 79 -13.17 -4.83 8.05
C GLU A 79 -13.50 -6.14 7.33
N HIS A 80 -14.50 -6.85 7.84
CA HIS A 80 -15.02 -8.04 7.18
C HIS A 80 -16.33 -7.68 6.47
N LYS A 81 -16.35 -7.87 5.15
CA LYS A 81 -17.54 -7.58 4.34
C LYS A 81 -17.78 -8.73 3.36
N PHE A 82 -18.95 -9.35 3.44
CA PHE A 82 -19.38 -10.39 2.49
C PHE A 82 -18.32 -11.48 2.26
N ASN A 83 -17.82 -12.09 3.34
CA ASN A 83 -16.80 -13.15 3.30
C ASN A 83 -15.42 -12.67 2.79
N ARG A 84 -15.20 -11.37 2.70
CA ARG A 84 -13.92 -10.79 2.30
C ARG A 84 -13.43 -9.83 3.36
N ARG A 85 -12.13 -9.59 3.33
CA ARG A 85 -11.50 -8.59 4.18
C ARG A 85 -11.18 -7.35 3.35
N VAL A 86 -11.32 -6.21 3.99
CA VAL A 86 -10.88 -4.92 3.44
C VAL A 86 -9.91 -4.33 4.45
N ALA A 87 -8.63 -4.31 4.10
CA ALA A 87 -7.58 -3.77 4.95
C ALA A 87 -7.27 -2.35 4.53
N SER A 88 -7.37 -1.41 5.46
CA SER A 88 -7.08 0.00 5.21
C SER A 88 -5.85 0.41 5.98
N TYR A 89 -4.90 1.00 5.26
CA TYR A 89 -3.65 1.52 5.79
C TYR A 89 -3.54 3.00 5.49
N TYR A 90 -2.80 3.72 6.30
CA TYR A 90 -2.66 5.17 6.19
C TYR A 90 -1.20 5.55 6.19
N TRP A 91 -0.76 6.22 5.12
CA TRP A 91 0.62 6.68 4.98
C TRP A 91 0.95 7.78 5.99
N GLY A 92 -0.02 8.63 6.29
CA GLY A 92 0.14 9.72 7.25
C GLY A 92 0.76 10.98 6.68
N LEU A 93 0.74 11.15 5.38
CA LEU A 93 1.26 12.34 4.73
C LEU A 93 0.30 13.53 4.89
N LYS A 94 0.83 14.73 4.76
CA LYS A 94 0.05 15.96 4.92
C LYS A 94 -0.51 16.49 3.62
N GLU A 95 0.04 16.04 2.49
CA GLU A 95 -0.35 16.50 1.16
C GLU A 95 -0.69 15.33 0.28
N SER A 96 -1.57 15.55 -0.68
CA SER A 96 -1.90 14.54 -1.68
C SER A 96 -0.65 14.19 -2.49
N LEU A 97 -0.56 12.96 -2.92
CA LEU A 97 0.64 12.40 -3.52
C LEU A 97 0.50 12.14 -5.01
N TRP A 98 -0.67 11.66 -5.43
CA TRP A 98 -0.83 11.09 -6.76
C TRP A 98 -1.36 12.10 -7.76
N LYS A 99 -0.68 12.17 -8.91
CA LYS A 99 -1.06 13.00 -10.05
C LYS A 99 -1.07 12.13 -11.30
N LYS A 100 -1.83 12.56 -12.30
CA LYS A 100 -1.85 11.89 -13.60
C LYS A 100 -0.42 11.78 -14.13
N GLY A 101 -0.03 10.58 -14.54
CA GLY A 101 1.29 10.29 -15.06
C GLY A 101 2.29 9.81 -14.03
N ASP A 102 1.97 9.89 -12.75
CA ASP A 102 2.82 9.33 -11.70
C ASP A 102 2.81 7.81 -11.76
N LYS A 103 3.91 7.23 -11.30
CA LYS A 103 4.11 5.79 -11.30
C LYS A 103 3.97 5.23 -9.89
N ILE A 104 3.10 4.24 -9.74
CA ILE A 104 3.01 3.45 -8.51
C ILE A 104 3.87 2.21 -8.71
N THR A 105 4.78 1.96 -7.78
CA THR A 105 5.59 0.75 -7.80
C THR A 105 5.30 -0.06 -6.55
N LEU A 106 4.95 -1.32 -6.76
CA LEU A 106 4.78 -2.30 -5.69
C LEU A 106 5.95 -3.26 -5.75
N ILE A 107 6.65 -3.42 -4.63
CA ILE A 107 7.77 -4.35 -4.53
C ILE A 107 7.49 -5.45 -3.52
N LEU A 108 7.93 -6.65 -3.86
CA LEU A 108 7.93 -7.80 -2.96
C LEU A 108 9.32 -7.91 -2.35
N ILE A 109 9.39 -7.85 -1.03
CA ILE A 109 10.65 -7.92 -0.29
C ILE A 109 10.89 -9.38 0.09
N GLU A 110 11.90 -9.99 -0.51
CA GLU A 110 12.24 -11.39 -0.23
C GLU A 110 13.24 -11.51 0.91
N GLN A 111 14.14 -10.55 1.05
CA GLN A 111 15.14 -10.54 2.10
C GLN A 111 15.30 -9.13 2.67
N ARG A 112 15.51 -9.07 3.97
CA ARG A 112 15.70 -7.80 4.65
C ARG A 112 16.69 -7.98 5.81
N THR A 113 17.61 -7.04 5.95
CA THR A 113 18.55 -6.99 7.07
C THR A 113 18.48 -5.62 7.70
N ASP A 114 18.32 -5.59 9.01
CA ASP A 114 18.25 -4.36 9.78
C ASP A 114 19.37 -4.33 10.79
N LYS A 115 19.89 -3.13 11.05
CA LYS A 115 20.87 -2.91 12.10
C LYS A 115 20.58 -1.59 12.77
N VAL A 116 20.50 -1.61 14.09
CA VAL A 116 20.34 -0.40 14.89
C VAL A 116 21.66 0.34 14.95
N VAL A 117 21.63 1.62 14.66
CA VAL A 117 22.80 2.48 14.77
C VAL A 117 22.97 2.89 16.23
N GLU A 118 24.19 2.73 16.73
CA GLU A 118 24.53 3.06 18.11
C GLU A 118 25.22 4.42 18.23
#